data_1e867ab2d8decc4bbe48381f0bf68beb
#
_entry.id   1e867ab2d8decc4bbe48381f0bf68beb
#
_cell.length_a   1.000
_cell.length_b   1.000
_cell.length_c   1.000
_cell.angle_alpha   90.00
_cell.angle_beta   90.00
_cell.angle_gamma   90.00
#
_symmetry.space_group_name_H-M   'P 1'
#
loop_
_entity.id
_entity.type
_entity.pdbx_description
1 polymer ?
#
loop_
_entity_poly.entity_id
_entity_poly.type
_entity_poly.pdbx_seq_one_letter_code
_entity_poly.pdbx_strand_id
1 'polypeptide(L)'
;MKITVCGKGGCGKSTVSVLLAKEFERMGKTVLVADSDESNYGLHRQLGVKLPRDFTEYFGGKEKAFKTMMVGEILDTVKLSAFAKKFYSEPFTLNEIPEEYISRNNGVMLISSGKIHQANEGCACTMNSILKQFIKHLTVEENEVVLLDMEAGVEHFGRGVDNSVDLILMIVDPSFESLKLTKKIQQLGESIGKTVFFVLNKVNGQILPTMLESIDDQSKVLAVISEDTEIARKGLLGNELMMEIPEIHTLARKILKQ
;
A
#
# COMPACT_ATOMS: atom_id res chain seq x y z
N MET A 1 -13.02 -1.24 2.99
CA MET A 1 -12.48 -0.42 1.86
C MET A 1 -11.04 -0.78 1.60
N LYS A 2 -10.63 -0.92 0.32
CA LYS A 2 -9.25 -1.23 -0.11
C LYS A 2 -8.69 -0.06 -0.93
N ILE A 3 -7.53 0.45 -0.57
CA ILE A 3 -6.91 1.64 -1.14
C ILE A 3 -5.49 1.33 -1.60
N THR A 4 -5.17 1.56 -2.86
CA THR A 4 -3.78 1.54 -3.33
C THR A 4 -3.14 2.91 -3.11
N VAL A 5 -1.98 2.94 -2.47
CA VAL A 5 -1.13 4.14 -2.34
C VAL A 5 0.05 4.00 -3.28
N CYS A 6 0.12 4.86 -4.29
CA CYS A 6 1.13 4.81 -5.34
C CYS A 6 1.82 6.16 -5.56
N GLY A 7 2.81 6.20 -6.43
CA GLY A 7 3.56 7.41 -6.79
C GLY A 7 5.05 7.14 -6.99
N LYS A 8 5.81 8.18 -7.31
CA LYS A 8 7.26 8.12 -7.57
C LYS A 8 8.05 7.67 -6.33
N GLY A 9 9.22 7.09 -6.54
CA GLY A 9 10.18 6.81 -5.46
C GLY A 9 10.56 8.08 -4.70
N GLY A 10 10.49 8.02 -3.36
CA GLY A 10 10.80 9.15 -2.49
C GLY A 10 9.69 10.21 -2.33
N CYS A 11 8.53 10.09 -3.00
CA CYS A 11 7.45 11.08 -2.87
C CYS A 11 6.73 11.04 -1.50
N GLY A 12 6.97 10.04 -0.66
CA GLY A 12 6.41 9.91 0.68
C GLY A 12 5.22 8.96 0.81
N LYS A 13 5.05 8.00 -0.12
CA LYS A 13 3.98 6.98 -0.07
C LYS A 13 3.86 6.33 1.29
N SER A 14 4.92 5.66 1.74
CA SER A 14 4.93 4.93 3.01
C SER A 14 4.67 5.82 4.21
N THR A 15 5.19 7.05 4.20
CA THR A 15 4.92 8.04 5.26
C THR A 15 3.43 8.40 5.31
N VAL A 16 2.83 8.69 4.15
CA VAL A 16 1.38 9.00 4.07
C VAL A 16 0.54 7.76 4.43
N SER A 17 0.95 6.56 3.98
CA SER A 17 0.29 5.30 4.35
C SER A 17 0.27 5.09 5.87
N VAL A 18 1.40 5.34 6.55
CA VAL A 18 1.50 5.24 8.02
C VAL A 18 0.60 6.26 8.72
N LEU A 19 0.68 7.53 8.30
CA LEU A 19 -0.11 8.61 8.90
C LEU A 19 -1.61 8.36 8.71
N LEU A 20 -2.04 7.94 7.52
CA LEU A 20 -3.42 7.54 7.24
C LEU A 20 -3.85 6.33 8.07
N ALA A 21 -3.01 5.30 8.20
CA ALA A 21 -3.34 4.12 8.99
C ALA A 21 -3.63 4.49 10.45
N LYS A 22 -2.77 5.32 11.03
CA LYS A 22 -2.95 5.81 12.41
C LYS A 22 -4.16 6.72 12.55
N GLU A 23 -4.45 7.52 11.53
CA GLU A 23 -5.63 8.38 11.56
C GLU A 23 -6.94 7.58 11.43
N PHE A 24 -7.00 6.60 10.55
CA PHE A 24 -8.16 5.70 10.48
C PHE A 24 -8.36 4.92 11.78
N GLU A 25 -7.28 4.49 12.43
CA GLU A 25 -7.34 3.84 13.74
C GLU A 25 -7.92 4.78 14.82
N ARG A 26 -7.48 6.06 14.88
CA ARG A 26 -8.07 7.08 15.77
C ARG A 26 -9.57 7.32 15.49
N MET A 27 -9.98 7.15 14.24
CA MET A 27 -11.39 7.23 13.83
C MET A 27 -12.17 5.94 14.13
N GLY A 28 -11.56 4.98 14.84
CA GLY A 28 -12.19 3.71 15.26
C GLY A 28 -12.20 2.63 14.19
N LYS A 29 -11.44 2.76 13.10
CA LYS A 29 -11.32 1.73 12.07
C LYS A 29 -10.25 0.70 12.42
N THR A 30 -10.45 -0.53 11.99
CA THR A 30 -9.42 -1.56 11.94
C THR A 30 -8.65 -1.42 10.62
N VAL A 31 -7.33 -1.28 10.67
CA VAL A 31 -6.54 -0.94 9.49
C VAL A 31 -5.47 -2.00 9.21
N LEU A 32 -5.47 -2.55 7.99
CA LEU A 32 -4.37 -3.35 7.50
C LEU A 32 -3.50 -2.52 6.55
N VAL A 33 -2.22 -2.44 6.83
CA VAL A 33 -1.22 -1.97 5.86
C VAL A 33 -0.56 -3.18 5.21
N ALA A 34 -0.65 -3.28 3.89
CA ALA A 34 0.01 -4.31 3.11
C ALA A 34 1.23 -3.71 2.41
N ASP A 35 2.42 -4.07 2.88
CA ASP A 35 3.70 -3.61 2.34
C ASP A 35 4.11 -4.46 1.14
N SER A 36 4.14 -3.87 -0.04
CA SER A 36 4.58 -4.51 -1.28
C SER A 36 5.93 -4.04 -1.79
N ASP A 37 6.55 -3.05 -1.12
CA ASP A 37 7.87 -2.54 -1.49
C ASP A 37 8.96 -3.40 -0.84
N GLU A 38 9.58 -4.25 -1.63
CA GLU A 38 10.66 -5.15 -1.19
C GLU A 38 11.91 -4.42 -0.70
N SER A 39 12.06 -3.15 -1.05
CA SER A 39 13.17 -2.29 -0.65
C SER A 39 12.91 -1.47 0.63
N ASN A 40 11.67 -1.42 1.09
CA ASN A 40 11.28 -0.63 2.24
C ASN A 40 11.43 -1.40 3.56
N TYR A 41 12.48 -1.10 4.30
CA TYR A 41 12.75 -1.67 5.62
C TYR A 41 12.31 -0.77 6.80
N GLY A 42 11.65 0.36 6.52
CA GLY A 42 11.28 1.36 7.53
C GLY A 42 9.81 1.36 7.96
N LEU A 43 8.92 0.81 7.14
CA LEU A 43 7.47 0.93 7.33
C LEU A 43 6.99 0.40 8.70
N HIS A 44 7.45 -0.78 9.10
CA HIS A 44 7.09 -1.39 10.39
C HIS A 44 7.49 -0.52 11.59
N ARG A 45 8.67 0.14 11.52
CA ARG A 45 9.14 1.03 12.58
C ARG A 45 8.27 2.28 12.68
N GLN A 46 7.96 2.89 11.52
CA GLN A 46 7.09 4.08 11.48
C GLN A 46 5.67 3.77 11.99
N LEU A 47 5.17 2.55 11.75
CA LEU A 47 3.90 2.07 12.30
C LEU A 47 3.97 1.73 13.81
N GLY A 48 5.16 1.52 14.37
CA GLY A 48 5.33 1.07 15.75
C GLY A 48 4.99 -0.41 15.95
N VAL A 49 5.16 -1.24 14.91
CA VAL A 49 4.94 -2.69 14.96
C VAL A 49 6.25 -3.45 14.73
N LYS A 50 6.27 -4.73 15.07
CA LYS A 50 7.37 -5.61 14.68
C LYS A 50 7.29 -5.90 13.18
N LEU A 51 8.43 -6.16 12.54
CA LEU A 51 8.43 -6.67 11.18
C LEU A 51 7.82 -8.09 11.19
N PRO A 52 6.70 -8.34 10.47
CA PRO A 52 6.16 -9.69 10.34
C PRO A 52 7.07 -10.55 9.46
N ARG A 53 6.90 -11.86 9.49
CA ARG A 53 7.53 -12.75 8.50
C ARG A 53 7.02 -12.43 7.10
N ASP A 54 7.87 -12.63 6.12
CA ASP A 54 7.51 -12.43 4.72
C ASP A 54 6.40 -13.39 4.30
N PHE A 55 5.32 -12.85 3.75
CA PHE A 55 4.16 -13.64 3.38
C PHE A 55 4.47 -14.68 2.28
N THR A 56 5.50 -14.43 1.46
CA THR A 56 6.05 -15.40 0.51
C THR A 56 6.54 -16.69 1.18
N GLU A 57 7.02 -16.63 2.43
CA GLU A 57 7.48 -17.81 3.17
C GLU A 57 6.33 -18.78 3.48
N TYR A 58 5.12 -18.27 3.67
CA TYR A 58 3.93 -19.10 3.86
C TYR A 58 3.73 -20.08 2.70
N PHE A 59 4.11 -19.68 1.49
CA PHE A 59 4.02 -20.49 0.27
C PHE A 59 5.33 -21.25 -0.02
N GLY A 60 6.25 -21.33 0.92
CA GLY A 60 7.51 -22.07 0.82
C GLY A 60 8.65 -21.28 0.16
N GLY A 61 8.58 -19.95 0.21
CA GLY A 61 9.56 -19.02 -0.34
C GLY A 61 9.25 -18.58 -1.78
N LYS A 62 9.97 -17.57 -2.24
CA LYS A 62 9.73 -16.88 -3.53
C LYS A 62 9.73 -17.84 -4.73
N GLU A 63 10.69 -18.77 -4.78
CA GLU A 63 10.85 -19.70 -5.90
C GLU A 63 9.66 -20.67 -5.99
N LYS A 64 9.25 -21.25 -4.85
CA LYS A 64 8.12 -22.18 -4.81
C LYS A 64 6.81 -21.47 -5.07
N ALA A 65 6.60 -20.29 -4.49
CA ALA A 65 5.46 -19.46 -4.75
C ALA A 65 5.34 -19.09 -6.24
N PHE A 66 6.46 -18.75 -6.90
CA PHE A 66 6.49 -18.47 -8.33
C PHE A 66 6.12 -19.68 -9.18
N LYS A 67 6.75 -20.83 -8.96
CA LYS A 67 6.43 -22.09 -9.66
C LYS A 67 4.95 -22.43 -9.50
N THR A 68 4.47 -22.30 -8.29
CA THR A 68 3.08 -22.53 -7.90
C THR A 68 2.13 -21.69 -8.74
N MET A 69 2.41 -20.41 -8.94
CA MET A 69 1.53 -19.50 -9.69
C MET A 69 1.63 -19.66 -11.21
N MET A 70 2.80 -20.05 -11.73
CA MET A 70 3.01 -20.18 -13.19
C MET A 70 2.43 -21.47 -13.77
N VAL A 71 2.34 -22.54 -13.00
CA VAL A 71 2.00 -23.88 -13.54
C VAL A 71 0.53 -24.25 -13.34
N GLY A 72 -0.22 -23.52 -12.49
CA GLY A 72 -1.64 -23.83 -12.21
C GLY A 72 -1.88 -25.19 -11.53
N GLU A 73 -0.84 -25.99 -11.36
CA GLU A 73 -0.88 -27.40 -10.88
C GLU A 73 -0.88 -27.58 -9.37
N ILE A 74 -1.17 -26.52 -8.61
CA ILE A 74 -0.85 -26.43 -7.19
C ILE A 74 -1.73 -27.27 -6.29
N LEU A 75 -2.93 -27.54 -6.72
CA LEU A 75 -3.96 -28.02 -5.80
C LEU A 75 -3.81 -29.50 -5.42
N ASP A 76 -3.12 -30.31 -6.21
CA ASP A 76 -3.10 -31.76 -6.00
C ASP A 76 -1.84 -32.35 -5.36
N THR A 77 -0.70 -31.65 -5.40
CA THR A 77 0.58 -32.26 -4.99
C THR A 77 1.17 -31.77 -3.67
N VAL A 78 0.67 -30.68 -3.09
CA VAL A 78 1.14 -30.15 -1.80
C VAL A 78 -0.01 -30.22 -0.80
N LYS A 79 0.25 -30.77 0.39
CA LYS A 79 -0.65 -30.61 1.54
C LYS A 79 -0.72 -29.13 1.93
N LEU A 80 -1.52 -28.38 1.18
CA LEU A 80 -1.77 -26.97 1.47
C LEU A 80 -2.56 -26.88 2.78
N SER A 81 -2.18 -25.94 3.63
CA SER A 81 -2.99 -25.61 4.81
C SER A 81 -4.39 -25.15 4.38
N ALA A 82 -5.35 -25.19 5.29
CA ALA A 82 -6.70 -24.71 5.01
C ALA A 82 -6.69 -23.24 4.52
N PHE A 83 -5.85 -22.39 5.11
CA PHE A 83 -5.70 -21.00 4.70
C PHE A 83 -5.11 -20.86 3.29
N ALA A 84 -4.10 -21.68 2.92
CA ALA A 84 -3.52 -21.59 1.57
C ALA A 84 -4.54 -21.97 0.49
N LYS A 85 -5.45 -22.89 0.74
CA LYS A 85 -6.55 -23.21 -0.17
C LYS A 85 -7.48 -22.01 -0.33
N LYS A 86 -7.94 -21.39 0.76
CA LYS A 86 -8.76 -20.17 0.74
C LYS A 86 -8.07 -19.04 0.01
N PHE A 87 -6.79 -18.80 0.29
CA PHE A 87 -6.00 -17.75 -0.34
C PHE A 87 -6.06 -17.77 -1.88
N TYR A 88 -6.09 -18.95 -2.50
CA TYR A 88 -6.12 -19.06 -3.96
C TYR A 88 -7.51 -19.14 -4.56
N SER A 89 -8.50 -19.61 -3.85
CA SER A 89 -9.79 -19.99 -4.44
C SER A 89 -11.02 -19.46 -3.72
N GLU A 90 -10.91 -19.01 -2.47
CA GLU A 90 -12.05 -18.66 -1.62
C GLU A 90 -11.83 -17.33 -0.89
N PRO A 91 -12.90 -16.59 -0.58
CA PRO A 91 -12.81 -15.41 0.27
C PRO A 91 -12.31 -15.77 1.68
N PHE A 92 -11.51 -14.87 2.28
CA PHE A 92 -11.05 -14.94 3.66
C PHE A 92 -11.08 -13.56 4.31
N THR A 93 -11.05 -13.52 5.64
CA THR A 93 -11.09 -12.28 6.45
C THR A 93 -9.73 -11.99 7.08
N LEU A 94 -9.55 -10.79 7.65
CA LEU A 94 -8.33 -10.39 8.36
C LEU A 94 -7.99 -11.32 9.52
N ASN A 95 -9.00 -11.91 10.18
CA ASN A 95 -8.82 -12.79 11.33
C ASN A 95 -8.33 -14.19 10.95
N GLU A 96 -8.39 -14.55 9.68
CA GLU A 96 -7.91 -15.86 9.19
C GLU A 96 -6.44 -15.81 8.76
N ILE A 97 -5.81 -14.63 8.73
CA ILE A 97 -4.38 -14.49 8.43
C ILE A 97 -3.56 -15.13 9.56
N PRO A 98 -2.62 -16.04 9.25
CA PRO A 98 -1.80 -16.66 10.29
C PRO A 98 -0.97 -15.63 11.07
N GLU A 99 -1.00 -15.71 12.40
CA GLU A 99 -0.44 -14.71 13.31
C GLU A 99 1.05 -14.41 13.10
N GLU A 100 1.82 -15.36 12.60
CA GLU A 100 3.25 -15.16 12.33
C GLU A 100 3.53 -14.27 11.12
N TYR A 101 2.53 -14.02 10.24
CA TYR A 101 2.63 -13.20 9.04
C TYR A 101 1.94 -11.86 9.17
N ILE A 102 1.40 -11.55 10.34
CA ILE A 102 0.75 -10.28 10.63
C ILE A 102 1.27 -9.71 11.95
N SER A 103 1.66 -8.45 11.94
CA SER A 103 2.00 -7.72 13.18
C SER A 103 0.89 -6.75 13.53
N ARG A 104 0.61 -6.60 14.82
CA ARG A 104 -0.50 -5.78 15.33
C ARG A 104 -0.02 -4.81 16.39
N ASN A 105 -0.55 -3.60 16.35
CA ASN A 105 -0.45 -2.62 17.43
C ASN A 105 -1.75 -1.81 17.47
N ASN A 106 -2.54 -1.98 18.54
CA ASN A 106 -3.90 -1.47 18.63
C ASN A 106 -4.76 -1.89 17.41
N GLY A 107 -5.41 -0.96 16.75
CA GLY A 107 -6.22 -1.19 15.54
C GLY A 107 -5.44 -1.25 14.23
N VAL A 108 -4.10 -1.10 14.25
CA VAL A 108 -3.25 -1.13 13.06
C VAL A 108 -2.56 -2.48 12.92
N MET A 109 -2.61 -3.04 11.73
CA MET A 109 -1.98 -4.31 11.35
C MET A 109 -1.03 -4.09 10.18
N LEU A 110 0.02 -4.90 10.11
CA LEU A 110 0.98 -4.92 9.01
C LEU A 110 1.18 -6.34 8.50
N ILE A 111 1.13 -6.51 7.18
CA ILE A 111 1.68 -7.67 6.47
C ILE A 111 2.79 -7.19 5.53
N SER A 112 3.79 -8.06 5.30
CA SER A 112 4.84 -7.83 4.29
C SER A 112 4.73 -8.90 3.22
N SER A 113 4.60 -8.50 1.94
CA SER A 113 4.56 -9.46 0.83
C SER A 113 5.88 -10.22 0.71
N GLY A 114 6.99 -9.58 1.03
CA GLY A 114 8.34 -10.12 1.07
C GLY A 114 9.39 -9.05 0.88
N LYS A 115 10.59 -9.30 1.36
CA LYS A 115 11.76 -8.40 1.24
C LYS A 115 12.87 -9.07 0.45
N ILE A 116 13.76 -8.28 -0.15
CA ILE A 116 14.98 -8.78 -0.77
C ILE A 116 16.05 -8.83 0.32
N HIS A 117 16.41 -10.04 0.75
CA HIS A 117 17.41 -10.24 1.80
C HIS A 117 18.82 -10.53 1.25
N GLN A 118 18.91 -11.05 0.02
CA GLN A 118 20.17 -11.46 -0.61
C GLN A 118 20.22 -11.12 -2.10
N ALA A 119 21.42 -10.97 -2.64
CA ALA A 119 21.58 -10.80 -4.08
C ALA A 119 21.08 -12.06 -4.83
N ASN A 120 20.46 -11.87 -5.99
CA ASN A 120 19.90 -12.92 -6.86
C ASN A 120 18.70 -13.69 -6.24
N GLU A 121 18.02 -13.15 -5.27
CA GLU A 121 16.83 -13.78 -4.63
C GLU A 121 15.58 -13.84 -5.52
N GLY A 122 15.66 -13.38 -6.75
CA GLY A 122 14.55 -13.40 -7.70
C GLY A 122 13.84 -12.04 -7.84
N CYS A 123 12.72 -12.06 -8.52
CA CYS A 123 11.99 -10.85 -8.97
C CYS A 123 10.88 -10.47 -7.99
N ALA A 124 10.64 -9.18 -7.82
CA ALA A 124 9.46 -8.59 -7.18
C ALA A 124 8.12 -9.10 -7.78
N CYS A 125 8.14 -9.67 -8.99
CA CYS A 125 6.97 -10.20 -9.67
C CYS A 125 6.20 -11.24 -8.84
N THR A 126 6.91 -12.13 -8.13
CA THR A 126 6.30 -13.16 -7.28
C THR A 126 5.56 -12.53 -6.10
N MET A 127 6.19 -11.56 -5.42
CA MET A 127 5.61 -10.88 -4.27
C MET A 127 4.35 -10.11 -4.65
N ASN A 128 4.40 -9.39 -5.76
CA ASN A 128 3.23 -8.66 -6.30
C ASN A 128 2.10 -9.59 -6.73
N SER A 129 2.42 -10.77 -7.26
CA SER A 129 1.40 -11.76 -7.63
C SER A 129 0.72 -12.37 -6.40
N ILE A 130 1.48 -12.61 -5.33
CA ILE A 130 0.91 -13.03 -4.03
C ILE A 130 0.01 -11.92 -3.47
N LEU A 131 0.47 -10.68 -3.48
CA LEU A 131 -0.34 -9.55 -3.02
C LEU A 131 -1.63 -9.41 -3.83
N LYS A 132 -1.56 -9.58 -5.15
CA LYS A 132 -2.75 -9.57 -6.02
C LYS A 132 -3.78 -10.62 -5.60
N GLN A 133 -3.36 -11.87 -5.36
CA GLN A 133 -4.26 -12.93 -4.90
C GLN A 133 -4.80 -12.62 -3.50
N PHE A 134 -3.96 -12.13 -2.60
CA PHE A 134 -4.34 -11.71 -1.27
C PHE A 134 -5.48 -10.69 -1.32
N ILE A 135 -5.27 -9.58 -2.04
CA ILE A 135 -6.25 -8.49 -2.11
C ILE A 135 -7.52 -8.91 -2.84
N LYS A 136 -7.40 -9.78 -3.85
CA LYS A 136 -8.55 -10.29 -4.61
C LYS A 136 -9.51 -11.08 -3.71
N HIS A 137 -8.99 -11.93 -2.85
CA HIS A 137 -9.81 -12.83 -2.02
C HIS A 137 -10.06 -12.31 -0.59
N LEU A 138 -9.32 -11.29 -0.15
CA LEU A 138 -9.58 -10.67 1.15
C LEU A 138 -10.96 -9.99 1.15
N THR A 139 -11.84 -10.44 2.04
CA THR A 139 -13.08 -9.75 2.37
C THR A 139 -12.80 -8.69 3.42
N VAL A 140 -13.29 -7.48 3.19
CA VAL A 140 -13.09 -6.33 4.07
C VAL A 140 -14.45 -5.88 4.60
N GLU A 141 -14.59 -5.84 5.90
CA GLU A 141 -15.80 -5.40 6.57
C GLU A 141 -15.95 -3.86 6.54
N GLU A 142 -17.14 -3.35 6.86
CA GLU A 142 -17.43 -1.90 6.84
C GLU A 142 -16.52 -1.10 7.77
N ASN A 143 -16.11 -1.71 8.90
CA ASN A 143 -15.21 -1.10 9.86
C ASN A 143 -13.72 -1.27 9.52
N GLU A 144 -13.39 -1.89 8.40
CA GLU A 144 -12.02 -2.22 8.02
C GLU A 144 -11.54 -1.38 6.84
N VAL A 145 -10.27 -0.97 6.89
CA VAL A 145 -9.56 -0.28 5.82
C VAL A 145 -8.27 -1.03 5.50
N VAL A 146 -8.01 -1.23 4.22
CA VAL A 146 -6.76 -1.84 3.74
C VAL A 146 -6.00 -0.81 2.92
N LEU A 147 -4.78 -0.50 3.32
CA LEU A 147 -3.84 0.37 2.61
C LEU A 147 -2.75 -0.49 1.97
N LEU A 148 -2.67 -0.47 0.65
CA LEU A 148 -1.60 -1.13 -0.10
C LEU A 148 -0.49 -0.10 -0.34
N ASP A 149 0.62 -0.22 0.40
CA ASP A 149 1.82 0.60 0.17
C ASP A 149 2.64 -0.01 -0.96
N MET A 150 2.52 0.58 -2.15
CA MET A 150 3.06 0.03 -3.39
C MET A 150 4.51 0.45 -3.61
N GLU A 151 5.27 -0.42 -4.28
CA GLU A 151 6.54 -0.06 -4.91
C GLU A 151 6.40 1.21 -5.78
N ALA A 152 7.50 1.90 -6.01
CA ALA A 152 7.50 3.11 -6.84
C ALA A 152 7.14 2.82 -8.30
N GLY A 153 6.47 3.77 -8.95
CA GLY A 153 6.18 3.70 -10.38
C GLY A 153 4.76 3.26 -10.72
N VAL A 154 4.61 2.63 -11.88
CA VAL A 154 3.32 2.23 -12.48
C VAL A 154 3.22 0.73 -12.70
N GLU A 155 4.20 -0.04 -12.27
CA GLU A 155 4.36 -1.47 -12.55
C GLU A 155 3.22 -2.30 -11.96
N HIS A 156 2.65 -1.86 -10.82
CA HIS A 156 1.51 -2.50 -10.17
C HIS A 156 0.25 -2.52 -11.05
N PHE A 157 0.03 -1.50 -11.89
CA PHE A 157 -1.05 -1.51 -12.89
C PHE A 157 -0.88 -2.65 -13.90
N GLY A 158 0.34 -2.83 -14.42
CA GLY A 158 0.64 -3.93 -15.33
C GLY A 158 0.49 -5.31 -14.70
N ARG A 159 0.59 -5.40 -13.37
CA ARG A 159 0.44 -6.63 -12.60
C ARG A 159 -1.00 -6.86 -12.13
N GLY A 160 -1.90 -5.88 -12.34
CA GLY A 160 -3.34 -5.97 -12.06
C GLY A 160 -3.71 -6.03 -10.58
N VAL A 161 -2.87 -5.49 -9.69
CA VAL A 161 -3.17 -5.36 -8.26
C VAL A 161 -4.37 -4.41 -8.06
N ASP A 162 -4.39 -3.32 -8.82
CA ASP A 162 -5.38 -2.25 -8.69
C ASP A 162 -6.80 -2.64 -9.12
N ASN A 163 -6.98 -3.77 -9.83
CA ASN A 163 -8.31 -4.24 -10.23
C ASN A 163 -9.22 -4.60 -9.04
N SER A 164 -8.62 -4.95 -7.90
CA SER A 164 -9.33 -5.44 -6.70
C SER A 164 -9.39 -4.43 -5.56
N VAL A 165 -9.08 -3.15 -5.83
CA VAL A 165 -9.17 -2.06 -4.86
C VAL A 165 -10.37 -1.15 -5.16
N ASP A 166 -10.79 -0.35 -4.17
CA ASP A 166 -11.92 0.57 -4.31
C ASP A 166 -11.47 1.90 -4.92
N LEU A 167 -10.29 2.41 -4.51
CA LEU A 167 -9.72 3.64 -5.05
C LEU A 167 -8.18 3.60 -5.10
N ILE A 168 -7.62 4.50 -5.90
CA ILE A 168 -6.18 4.70 -6.04
C ILE A 168 -5.84 6.09 -5.51
N LEU A 169 -4.89 6.15 -4.57
CA LEU A 169 -4.38 7.37 -3.97
C LEU A 169 -2.94 7.60 -4.45
N MET A 170 -2.76 8.57 -5.34
CA MET A 170 -1.43 8.92 -5.82
C MET A 170 -0.80 10.02 -4.98
N ILE A 171 0.37 9.76 -4.44
CA ILE A 171 1.17 10.75 -3.72
C ILE A 171 2.09 11.46 -4.72
N VAL A 172 1.99 12.79 -4.77
CA VAL A 172 2.67 13.66 -5.72
C VAL A 172 3.59 14.61 -4.96
N ASP A 173 4.90 14.49 -5.16
CA ASP A 173 5.89 15.42 -4.62
C ASP A 173 6.23 16.50 -5.66
N PRO A 174 6.89 17.62 -5.27
CA PRO A 174 7.23 18.71 -6.17
C PRO A 174 8.43 18.37 -7.07
N SER A 175 8.29 17.32 -7.88
CA SER A 175 9.28 16.94 -8.87
C SER A 175 8.64 16.77 -10.25
N PHE A 176 9.40 17.08 -11.30
CA PHE A 176 8.92 17.00 -12.69
C PHE A 176 8.37 15.62 -13.02
N GLU A 177 9.07 14.56 -12.61
CA GLU A 177 8.68 13.17 -12.88
C GLU A 177 7.39 12.81 -12.15
N SER A 178 7.22 13.25 -10.90
CA SER A 178 6.00 13.02 -10.13
C SER A 178 4.79 13.67 -10.79
N LEU A 179 4.94 14.91 -11.23
CA LEU A 179 3.89 15.65 -11.95
C LEU A 179 3.57 15.00 -13.31
N LYS A 180 4.57 14.51 -14.03
CA LYS A 180 4.34 13.77 -15.30
C LYS A 180 3.59 12.46 -15.10
N LEU A 181 3.83 11.77 -13.98
CA LEU A 181 3.16 10.52 -13.65
C LEU A 181 1.65 10.70 -13.38
N THR A 182 1.17 11.89 -12.98
CA THR A 182 -0.24 12.11 -12.66
C THR A 182 -1.16 11.74 -13.81
N LYS A 183 -0.88 12.26 -15.02
CA LYS A 183 -1.65 11.95 -16.23
C LYS A 183 -1.61 10.46 -16.56
N LYS A 184 -0.43 9.85 -16.46
CA LYS A 184 -0.27 8.42 -16.76
C LYS A 184 -1.05 7.55 -15.81
N ILE A 185 -0.98 7.80 -14.51
CA ILE A 185 -1.69 7.02 -13.49
C ILE A 185 -3.20 7.24 -13.60
N GLN A 186 -3.64 8.47 -13.89
CA GLN A 186 -5.05 8.75 -14.14
C GLN A 186 -5.59 7.92 -15.32
N GLN A 187 -4.91 7.93 -16.47
CA GLN A 187 -5.28 7.14 -17.64
C GLN A 187 -5.31 5.63 -17.35
N LEU A 188 -4.32 5.13 -16.59
CA LEU A 188 -4.30 3.73 -16.19
C LEU A 188 -5.46 3.38 -15.25
N GLY A 189 -5.76 4.22 -14.26
CA GLY A 189 -6.92 4.04 -13.38
C GLY A 189 -8.23 4.02 -14.16
N GLU A 190 -8.44 4.96 -15.07
CA GLU A 190 -9.61 5.02 -15.95
C GLU A 190 -9.74 3.76 -16.81
N SER A 191 -8.63 3.22 -17.34
CA SER A 191 -8.63 2.01 -18.17
C SER A 191 -9.10 0.75 -17.44
N ILE A 192 -9.03 0.75 -16.11
CA ILE A 192 -9.48 -0.34 -15.23
C ILE A 192 -10.74 0.02 -14.42
N GLY A 193 -11.39 1.16 -14.76
CA GLY A 193 -12.60 1.63 -14.10
C GLY A 193 -12.40 2.06 -12.64
N LYS A 194 -11.20 2.52 -12.26
CA LYS A 194 -10.89 2.97 -10.90
C LYS A 194 -10.67 4.48 -10.84
N THR A 195 -11.21 5.11 -9.81
CA THR A 195 -10.98 6.53 -9.55
C THR A 195 -9.60 6.73 -8.94
N VAL A 196 -8.85 7.68 -9.51
CA VAL A 196 -7.56 8.13 -8.99
C VAL A 196 -7.75 9.47 -8.30
N PHE A 197 -7.30 9.54 -7.04
CA PHE A 197 -7.22 10.78 -6.28
C PHE A 197 -5.75 11.14 -6.01
N PHE A 198 -5.50 12.43 -5.81
CA PHE A 198 -4.16 12.96 -5.59
C PHE A 198 -3.99 13.52 -4.19
N VAL A 199 -2.81 13.30 -3.62
CA VAL A 199 -2.32 13.98 -2.44
C VAL A 199 -1.04 14.69 -2.82
N LEU A 200 -1.05 16.01 -2.81
CA LEU A 200 0.16 16.81 -3.00
C LEU A 200 0.95 16.79 -1.68
N ASN A 201 2.17 16.30 -1.72
CA ASN A 201 3.01 16.11 -0.53
C ASN A 201 4.31 16.89 -0.63
N LYS A 202 4.89 17.26 0.50
CA LYS A 202 6.11 18.09 0.61
C LYS A 202 5.96 19.45 -0.08
N VAL A 203 4.79 20.03 0.04
CA VAL A 203 4.44 21.28 -0.62
C VAL A 203 4.90 22.47 0.21
N ASN A 204 5.45 23.49 -0.45
CA ASN A 204 5.55 24.84 0.12
C ASN A 204 4.64 25.82 -0.64
N GLY A 205 4.36 26.96 -0.03
CA GLY A 205 3.40 27.91 -0.60
C GLY A 205 3.77 28.46 -1.98
N GLN A 206 5.06 28.48 -2.34
CA GLN A 206 5.52 29.01 -3.63
C GLN A 206 5.29 28.06 -4.79
N ILE A 207 5.37 26.72 -4.53
CA ILE A 207 5.24 25.71 -5.58
C ILE A 207 3.81 25.16 -5.74
N LEU A 208 2.93 25.39 -4.77
CA LEU A 208 1.55 24.87 -4.80
C LEU A 208 0.79 25.24 -6.08
N PRO A 209 0.80 26.50 -6.55
CA PRO A 209 0.09 26.86 -7.79
C PRO A 209 0.54 26.02 -8.99
N THR A 210 1.86 25.89 -9.18
CA THR A 210 2.43 25.08 -10.28
C THR A 210 2.05 23.60 -10.19
N MET A 211 2.02 23.04 -8.96
CA MET A 211 1.58 21.65 -8.77
C MET A 211 0.11 21.47 -9.12
N LEU A 212 -0.77 22.39 -8.69
CA LEU A 212 -2.20 22.35 -9.01
C LEU A 212 -2.46 22.51 -10.51
N GLU A 213 -1.75 23.38 -11.21
CA GLU A 213 -1.85 23.55 -12.67
C GLU A 213 -1.45 22.28 -13.45
N SER A 214 -0.65 21.42 -12.84
CA SER A 214 -0.22 20.15 -13.43
C SER A 214 -1.26 19.02 -13.30
N ILE A 215 -2.31 19.22 -12.51
CA ILE A 215 -3.42 18.27 -12.32
C ILE A 215 -4.60 18.73 -13.19
N ASP A 216 -5.00 17.89 -14.13
CA ASP A 216 -6.06 18.22 -15.10
C ASP A 216 -7.42 18.43 -14.41
N ASP A 217 -7.73 17.65 -13.37
CA ASP A 217 -8.94 17.78 -12.56
C ASP A 217 -8.56 18.01 -11.07
N GLN A 218 -8.51 19.26 -10.67
CA GLN A 218 -8.15 19.66 -9.31
C GLN A 218 -9.16 19.18 -8.25
N SER A 219 -10.40 18.85 -8.63
CA SER A 219 -11.38 18.29 -7.70
C SER A 219 -10.96 16.92 -7.13
N LYS A 220 -10.07 16.23 -7.82
CA LYS A 220 -9.46 14.96 -7.39
C LYS A 220 -8.30 15.14 -6.40
N VAL A 221 -7.88 16.36 -6.09
CA VAL A 221 -6.89 16.65 -5.05
C VAL A 221 -7.57 16.61 -3.68
N LEU A 222 -7.36 15.53 -2.95
CA LEU A 222 -8.00 15.35 -1.63
C LEU A 222 -7.29 16.11 -0.51
N ALA A 223 -5.97 16.26 -0.60
CA ALA A 223 -5.18 16.96 0.40
C ALA A 223 -3.91 17.58 -0.19
N VAL A 224 -3.44 18.62 0.50
CA VAL A 224 -2.13 19.24 0.28
C VAL A 224 -1.39 19.18 1.61
N ILE A 225 -0.30 18.42 1.67
CA ILE A 225 0.51 18.22 2.88
C ILE A 225 1.79 19.03 2.72
N SER A 226 2.02 19.94 3.65
CA SER A 226 3.22 20.77 3.66
C SER A 226 4.47 19.95 3.95
N GLU A 227 5.61 20.45 3.50
CA GLU A 227 6.90 19.91 3.94
C GLU A 227 7.04 20.09 5.45
N ASP A 228 7.38 18.99 6.16
CA ASP A 228 7.50 18.95 7.61
C ASP A 228 8.85 18.33 8.00
N THR A 229 9.67 19.13 8.69
CA THR A 229 11.01 18.74 9.11
C THR A 229 10.98 17.69 10.22
N GLU A 230 9.93 17.63 11.04
CA GLU A 230 9.82 16.60 12.08
C GLU A 230 9.44 15.25 11.48
N ILE A 231 8.54 15.22 10.50
CA ILE A 231 8.25 14.01 9.72
C ILE A 231 9.53 13.50 9.06
N ALA A 232 10.28 14.39 8.40
CA ALA A 232 11.53 14.04 7.74
C ALA A 232 12.57 13.49 8.75
N ARG A 233 12.71 14.13 9.91
CA ARG A 233 13.62 13.70 10.98
C ARG A 233 13.22 12.34 11.55
N LYS A 234 11.95 12.13 11.84
CA LYS A 234 11.46 10.83 12.34
C LYS A 234 11.65 9.72 11.30
N GLY A 235 11.38 10.02 10.02
CA GLY A 235 11.63 9.10 8.92
C GLY A 235 13.11 8.70 8.81
N LEU A 236 14.02 9.67 8.90
CA LEU A 236 15.47 9.44 8.88
C LEU A 236 15.95 8.55 10.03
N LEU A 237 15.39 8.72 11.22
CA LEU A 237 15.75 7.97 12.42
C LEU A 237 15.01 6.63 12.53
N GLY A 238 14.08 6.33 11.64
CA GLY A 238 13.22 5.15 11.72
C GLY A 238 12.34 5.14 12.97
N ASN A 239 11.94 6.31 13.45
CA ASN A 239 11.08 6.45 14.62
C ASN A 239 9.60 6.30 14.24
N GLU A 240 8.80 5.87 15.19
CA GLU A 240 7.35 5.81 15.06
C GLU A 240 6.75 7.19 14.79
N LEU A 241 5.78 7.26 13.85
CA LEU A 241 5.06 8.48 13.51
C LEU A 241 3.80 8.60 14.36
N MET A 242 3.91 9.25 15.52
CA MET A 242 2.82 9.46 16.49
C MET A 242 2.27 10.90 16.45
N MET A 243 2.23 11.50 15.26
CA MET A 243 1.80 12.89 15.11
C MET A 243 0.39 12.98 14.52
N GLU A 244 -0.32 14.02 14.91
CA GLU A 244 -1.60 14.40 14.35
C GLU A 244 -1.38 15.53 13.34
N ILE A 245 -1.86 15.31 12.12
CA ILE A 245 -1.70 16.25 11.01
C ILE A 245 -3.10 16.59 10.50
N PRO A 246 -3.56 17.84 10.61
CA PRO A 246 -4.91 18.24 10.21
C PRO A 246 -5.25 17.87 8.76
N GLU A 247 -4.27 17.95 7.87
CA GLU A 247 -4.42 17.58 6.46
C GLU A 247 -4.67 16.09 6.27
N ILE A 248 -4.02 15.24 7.10
CA ILE A 248 -4.25 13.79 7.10
C ILE A 248 -5.63 13.45 7.66
N HIS A 249 -6.07 14.13 8.73
CA HIS A 249 -7.43 13.99 9.26
C HIS A 249 -8.48 14.32 8.19
N THR A 250 -8.28 15.46 7.50
CA THR A 250 -9.16 15.89 6.41
C THR A 250 -9.16 14.88 5.26
N LEU A 251 -7.98 14.37 4.88
CA LEU A 251 -7.81 13.35 3.86
C LEU A 251 -8.57 12.07 4.21
N ALA A 252 -8.38 11.55 5.42
CA ALA A 252 -9.06 10.34 5.89
C ALA A 252 -10.59 10.49 5.82
N ARG A 253 -11.13 11.63 6.27
CA ARG A 253 -12.58 11.92 6.18
C ARG A 253 -13.09 12.01 4.75
N LYS A 254 -12.32 12.58 3.83
CA LYS A 254 -12.71 12.64 2.41
C LYS A 254 -12.69 11.25 1.76
N ILE A 255 -11.70 10.43 2.08
CA ILE A 255 -11.60 9.05 1.58
C ILE A 255 -12.81 8.22 2.02
N LEU A 256 -13.21 8.29 3.29
CA LEU A 256 -14.34 7.52 3.81
C LEU A 256 -15.72 7.95 3.26
N LYS A 257 -15.78 9.02 2.46
CA LYS A 257 -16.99 9.49 1.78
C LYS A 257 -17.08 9.10 0.32
N GLN A 258 -15.99 8.51 -0.21
CA GLN A 258 -15.95 8.02 -1.61
C GLN A 258 -16.62 6.65 -1.70
#